data_9424e1032877a2e69aba37ce95d99c91
#
_entry.id   9424e1032877a2e69aba37ce95d99c91
#
_cell.length_a   1.000
_cell.length_b   1.000
_cell.length_c   1.000
_cell.angle_alpha   90.00
_cell.angle_beta   90.00
_cell.angle_gamma   90.00
#
_symmetry.space_group_name_H-M   'P 1'
#
loop_
_entity.id
_entity.type
_entity.pdbx_description
1 polymer ?
#
loop_
_entity_poly.entity_id
_entity_poly.type
_entity_poly.pdbx_seq_one_letter_code
_entity_poly.pdbx_strand_id
1 'polypeptide(L)'
;MAPYKQIATHGWTVDGEGKAMHKSLGNAVSPDEVIKDYGADMLRLWVASADYTQDMRISKDIMKQLSQAYLKIRNTARYMLGNLCDFEPDRDLVPAENLMELDRYALHTFNELAKTARAAYDRYEFHAVYRAVYNFCVVDMSNFYLDIIKDRLYCGAEAERRSAQTALYHILD
;
A
#
# COMPACT_ATOMS: atom_id res chain seq x y z
N MET A 1 -11.93 -28.78 24.84
CA MET A 1 -10.79 -28.18 24.12
C MET A 1 -11.33 -27.04 23.29
N ALA A 2 -10.76 -25.84 23.35
CA ALA A 2 -11.27 -24.70 22.56
C ALA A 2 -11.05 -24.98 21.07
N PRO A 3 -12.02 -24.65 20.19
CA PRO A 3 -11.94 -24.94 18.74
C PRO A 3 -11.02 -23.95 17.98
N TYR A 4 -10.37 -23.01 18.67
CA TYR A 4 -9.50 -21.98 18.10
C TYR A 4 -8.10 -22.03 18.72
N LYS A 5 -7.09 -21.60 17.96
CA LYS A 5 -5.71 -21.49 18.44
C LYS A 5 -5.39 -20.10 19.00
N GLN A 6 -6.08 -19.08 18.51
CA GLN A 6 -5.83 -17.69 18.85
C GLN A 6 -7.13 -16.86 18.80
N ILE A 7 -7.22 -15.82 19.62
CA ILE A 7 -8.29 -14.83 19.61
C ILE A 7 -7.65 -13.47 19.44
N ALA A 8 -8.12 -12.72 18.44
CA ALA A 8 -7.80 -11.30 18.29
C ALA A 8 -9.01 -10.48 18.76
N THR A 9 -8.80 -9.61 19.74
CA THR A 9 -9.84 -8.70 20.24
C THR A 9 -9.68 -7.32 19.60
N HIS A 10 -10.78 -6.58 19.50
CA HIS A 10 -10.79 -5.23 18.92
C HIS A 10 -11.58 -4.25 19.81
N GLY A 11 -11.30 -2.95 19.63
CA GLY A 11 -12.07 -1.87 20.22
C GLY A 11 -13.40 -1.61 19.50
N TRP A 12 -14.10 -0.56 19.92
CA TRP A 12 -15.36 -0.15 19.30
C TRP A 12 -15.14 0.77 18.10
N THR A 13 -16.09 0.77 17.18
CA THR A 13 -16.17 1.82 16.17
C THR A 13 -16.97 2.98 16.72
N VAL A 14 -16.36 4.15 16.76
CA VAL A 14 -16.93 5.38 17.30
C VAL A 14 -17.01 6.48 16.24
N ASP A 15 -17.81 7.51 16.47
CA ASP A 15 -17.88 8.65 15.55
C ASP A 15 -16.59 9.48 15.53
N GLY A 16 -16.56 10.55 14.71
CA GLY A 16 -15.37 11.41 14.58
C GLY A 16 -14.95 12.12 15.87
N GLU A 17 -15.90 12.31 16.82
CA GLU A 17 -15.63 12.90 18.13
C GLU A 17 -15.24 11.86 19.20
N GLY A 18 -15.29 10.56 18.86
CA GLY A 18 -14.99 9.47 19.79
C GLY A 18 -16.17 9.04 20.64
N LYS A 19 -17.41 9.39 20.25
CA LYS A 19 -18.63 8.98 20.92
C LYS A 19 -19.17 7.69 20.31
N ALA A 20 -19.81 6.86 21.15
CA ALA A 20 -20.50 5.67 20.68
C ALA A 20 -21.58 6.03 19.65
N MET A 21 -21.67 5.24 18.58
CA MET A 21 -22.62 5.46 17.51
C MET A 21 -23.99 4.87 17.88
N HIS A 22 -25.05 5.71 17.83
CA HIS A 22 -26.43 5.31 18.06
C HIS A 22 -27.32 5.84 16.94
N LYS A 23 -28.22 5.00 16.43
CA LYS A 23 -29.24 5.43 15.44
C LYS A 23 -30.07 6.59 15.90
N SER A 24 -30.43 6.62 17.19
CA SER A 24 -31.23 7.69 17.80
C SER A 24 -30.51 9.03 17.87
N LEU A 25 -29.20 9.05 17.86
CA LEU A 25 -28.37 10.27 17.86
C LEU A 25 -28.03 10.76 16.46
N GLY A 26 -28.33 9.97 15.42
CA GLY A 26 -28.01 10.30 14.02
C GLY A 26 -26.52 10.33 13.70
N ASN A 27 -25.67 9.82 14.60
CA ASN A 27 -24.20 9.77 14.42
C ASN A 27 -23.67 8.41 13.94
N ALA A 28 -24.59 7.48 13.61
CA ALA A 28 -24.20 6.16 13.09
C ALA A 28 -23.80 6.27 11.62
N VAL A 29 -22.61 5.77 11.28
CA VAL A 29 -22.12 5.64 9.91
C VAL A 29 -22.34 4.21 9.44
N SER A 30 -23.15 4.03 8.39
CA SER A 30 -23.38 2.71 7.81
C SER A 30 -22.23 2.31 6.88
N PRO A 31 -21.75 1.04 6.91
CA PRO A 31 -20.83 0.53 5.90
C PRO A 31 -21.30 0.74 4.47
N ASP A 32 -22.61 0.60 4.21
CA ASP A 32 -23.19 0.79 2.86
C ASP A 32 -23.04 2.23 2.36
N GLU A 33 -23.16 3.23 3.24
CA GLU A 33 -22.93 4.64 2.90
C GLU A 33 -21.47 4.87 2.52
N VAL A 34 -20.53 4.32 3.29
CA VAL A 34 -19.09 4.41 2.98
C VAL A 34 -18.76 3.72 1.66
N ILE A 35 -19.30 2.53 1.44
CA ILE A 35 -19.09 1.78 0.19
C ILE A 35 -19.64 2.54 -1.02
N LYS A 36 -20.81 3.16 -0.88
CA LYS A 36 -21.43 3.96 -1.94
C LYS A 36 -20.58 5.19 -2.30
N ASP A 37 -20.05 5.88 -1.31
CA ASP A 37 -19.33 7.15 -1.52
C ASP A 37 -17.85 6.94 -1.89
N TYR A 38 -17.20 5.90 -1.35
CA TYR A 38 -15.75 5.69 -1.45
C TYR A 38 -15.35 4.33 -2.04
N GLY A 39 -16.26 3.36 -2.07
CA GLY A 39 -15.96 1.99 -2.49
C GLY A 39 -15.54 1.06 -1.34
N ALA A 40 -15.69 -0.24 -1.57
CA ALA A 40 -15.41 -1.27 -0.56
C ALA A 40 -13.93 -1.32 -0.15
N ASP A 41 -13.02 -1.06 -1.09
CA ASP A 41 -11.57 -1.09 -0.82
C ASP A 41 -11.15 0.02 0.14
N MET A 42 -11.82 1.18 0.07
CA MET A 42 -11.57 2.26 1.01
C MET A 42 -12.01 1.91 2.43
N LEU A 43 -13.14 1.22 2.59
CA LEU A 43 -13.58 0.74 3.89
C LEU A 43 -12.61 -0.29 4.47
N ARG A 44 -12.14 -1.24 3.64
CA ARG A 44 -11.11 -2.21 4.06
C ARG A 44 -9.80 -1.55 4.43
N LEU A 45 -9.36 -0.56 3.64
CA LEU A 45 -8.13 0.18 3.92
C LEU A 45 -8.24 0.98 5.21
N TRP A 46 -9.43 1.56 5.51
CA TRP A 46 -9.65 2.26 6.77
C TRP A 46 -9.46 1.31 7.96
N VAL A 47 -10.07 0.11 7.93
CA VAL A 47 -9.89 -0.89 8.98
C VAL A 47 -8.41 -1.30 9.12
N ALA A 48 -7.72 -1.53 8.00
CA ALA A 48 -6.30 -1.91 8.01
C ALA A 48 -5.37 -0.78 8.43
N SER A 49 -5.75 0.49 8.27
CA SER A 49 -4.92 1.64 8.61
C SER A 49 -4.97 2.04 10.08
N ALA A 50 -6.00 1.62 10.80
CA ALA A 50 -6.22 1.92 12.21
C ALA A 50 -5.64 0.83 13.12
N ASP A 51 -5.24 1.21 14.33
CA ASP A 51 -4.97 0.25 15.40
C ASP A 51 -6.31 -0.23 15.97
N TYR A 52 -6.80 -1.34 15.45
CA TYR A 52 -8.09 -1.92 15.81
C TYR A 52 -8.15 -2.44 17.26
N THR A 53 -7.03 -2.55 17.96
CA THR A 53 -7.01 -2.92 19.39
C THR A 53 -7.57 -1.80 20.27
N GLN A 54 -7.61 -0.57 19.74
CA GLN A 54 -8.20 0.60 20.35
C GLN A 54 -9.53 0.96 19.68
N ASP A 55 -10.26 1.93 20.23
CA ASP A 55 -11.47 2.45 19.60
C ASP A 55 -11.13 3.16 18.28
N MET A 56 -11.80 2.75 17.21
CA MET A 56 -11.58 3.27 15.86
C MET A 56 -12.58 4.36 15.51
N ARG A 57 -12.06 5.54 15.19
CA ARG A 57 -12.91 6.66 14.75
C ARG A 57 -13.21 6.59 13.27
N ILE A 58 -14.47 6.86 12.91
CA ILE A 58 -14.89 7.02 11.51
C ILE A 58 -15.58 8.35 11.31
N SER A 59 -15.20 9.09 10.28
CA SER A 59 -15.83 10.33 9.83
C SER A 59 -15.56 10.57 8.36
N LYS A 60 -16.31 11.48 7.74
CA LYS A 60 -16.08 11.87 6.34
C LYS A 60 -14.70 12.47 6.12
N ASP A 61 -14.16 13.21 7.10
CA ASP A 61 -12.83 13.81 7.00
C ASP A 61 -11.72 12.73 7.05
N ILE A 62 -11.86 11.74 7.94
CA ILE A 62 -10.94 10.60 8.00
C ILE A 62 -10.96 9.83 6.69
N MET A 63 -12.15 9.55 6.13
CA MET A 63 -12.27 8.86 4.85
C MET A 63 -11.68 9.67 3.70
N LYS A 64 -11.85 10.99 3.70
CA LYS A 64 -11.25 11.88 2.71
C LYS A 64 -9.71 11.89 2.78
N GLN A 65 -9.13 11.96 3.98
CA GLN A 65 -7.67 11.89 4.16
C GLN A 65 -7.12 10.54 3.69
N LEU A 66 -7.80 9.46 4.04
CA LEU A 66 -7.42 8.12 3.61
C LEU A 66 -7.51 7.94 2.09
N SER A 67 -8.52 8.57 1.44
CA SER A 67 -8.63 8.58 -0.02
C SER A 67 -7.40 9.20 -0.69
N GLN A 68 -6.82 10.25 -0.12
CA GLN A 68 -5.60 10.85 -0.64
C GLN A 68 -4.40 9.90 -0.52
N ALA A 69 -4.30 9.18 0.59
CA ALA A 69 -3.26 8.17 0.77
C ALA A 69 -3.42 7.00 -0.21
N TYR A 70 -4.64 6.51 -0.39
CA TYR A 70 -4.95 5.48 -1.39
C TYR A 70 -4.57 5.90 -2.81
N LEU A 71 -4.91 7.13 -3.18
CA LEU A 71 -4.57 7.67 -4.51
C LEU A 71 -3.06 7.72 -4.74
N LYS A 72 -2.26 8.03 -3.73
CA LYS A 72 -0.79 8.00 -3.85
C LYS A 72 -0.28 6.60 -4.14
N ILE A 73 -0.70 5.60 -3.37
CA ILE A 73 -0.34 4.19 -3.61
C ILE A 73 -0.76 3.76 -5.01
N ARG A 74 -2.03 4.00 -5.37
CA ARG A 74 -2.58 3.65 -6.68
C ARG A 74 -1.84 4.33 -7.83
N ASN A 75 -1.51 5.60 -7.70
CA ASN A 75 -0.80 6.34 -8.75
C ASN A 75 0.64 5.86 -8.91
N THR A 76 1.33 5.49 -7.82
CA THR A 76 2.65 4.86 -7.87
C THR A 76 2.59 3.54 -8.66
N ALA A 77 1.66 2.64 -8.31
CA ALA A 77 1.47 1.38 -9.03
C ALA A 77 1.09 1.61 -10.51
N ARG A 78 0.19 2.56 -10.78
CA ARG A 78 -0.22 2.92 -12.15
C ARG A 78 0.94 3.45 -12.98
N TYR A 79 1.82 4.26 -12.39
CA TYR A 79 3.02 4.75 -13.07
C TYR A 79 3.96 3.61 -13.44
N MET A 80 4.22 2.69 -12.51
CA MET A 80 5.05 1.51 -12.76
C MET A 80 4.45 0.64 -13.86
N LEU A 81 3.15 0.32 -13.78
CA LEU A 81 2.45 -0.45 -14.81
C LEU A 81 2.51 0.21 -16.19
N GLY A 82 2.37 1.54 -16.26
CA GLY A 82 2.48 2.27 -17.52
C GLY A 82 3.85 2.15 -18.18
N ASN A 83 4.92 2.01 -17.37
CA ASN A 83 6.28 1.83 -17.86
C ASN A 83 6.65 0.37 -18.18
N LEU A 84 5.73 -0.56 -17.97
CA LEU A 84 5.90 -1.98 -18.31
C LEU A 84 5.08 -2.41 -19.55
N CYS A 85 4.47 -1.47 -20.27
CA CYS A 85 3.57 -1.77 -21.39
C CYS A 85 4.25 -2.54 -22.56
N ASP A 86 5.57 -2.44 -22.71
CA ASP A 86 6.38 -3.10 -23.72
C ASP A 86 7.36 -4.13 -23.12
N PHE A 87 7.18 -4.49 -21.84
CA PHE A 87 8.03 -5.43 -21.11
C PHE A 87 7.40 -6.82 -21.09
N GLU A 88 8.13 -7.80 -21.62
CA GLU A 88 7.74 -9.21 -21.60
C GLU A 88 8.72 -9.99 -20.70
N PRO A 89 8.26 -10.51 -19.53
CA PRO A 89 9.14 -11.15 -18.55
C PRO A 89 10.01 -12.26 -19.13
N ASP A 90 9.45 -13.10 -20.00
CA ASP A 90 10.17 -14.25 -20.60
C ASP A 90 11.35 -13.82 -21.51
N ARG A 91 11.33 -12.58 -21.99
CA ARG A 91 12.35 -12.06 -22.91
C ARG A 91 13.24 -11.00 -22.29
N ASP A 92 12.65 -10.13 -21.47
CA ASP A 92 13.22 -8.84 -21.10
C ASP A 92 13.77 -8.79 -19.67
N LEU A 93 13.55 -9.85 -18.86
CA LEU A 93 14.09 -9.93 -17.50
C LEU A 93 15.63 -9.90 -17.53
N VAL A 94 16.19 -8.96 -16.79
CA VAL A 94 17.63 -8.83 -16.59
C VAL A 94 18.05 -9.64 -15.35
N PRO A 95 19.06 -10.52 -15.46
CA PRO A 95 19.59 -11.24 -14.30
C PRO A 95 20.09 -10.30 -13.20
N ALA A 96 19.94 -10.72 -11.93
CA ALA A 96 20.23 -9.88 -10.76
C ALA A 96 21.65 -9.30 -10.74
N GLU A 97 22.63 -10.05 -11.21
CA GLU A 97 24.03 -9.66 -11.33
C GLU A 97 24.25 -8.55 -12.37
N ASN A 98 23.36 -8.44 -13.36
CA ASN A 98 23.45 -7.46 -14.45
C ASN A 98 22.57 -6.24 -14.22
N LEU A 99 21.75 -6.23 -13.14
CA LEU A 99 20.96 -5.06 -12.78
C LEU A 99 21.86 -3.89 -12.37
N MET A 100 21.44 -2.68 -12.71
CA MET A 100 22.12 -1.48 -12.25
C MET A 100 22.03 -1.35 -10.73
N GLU A 101 23.01 -0.69 -10.12
CA GLU A 101 23.12 -0.55 -8.66
C GLU A 101 21.86 0.03 -8.01
N LEU A 102 21.29 1.08 -8.62
CA LEU A 102 20.08 1.71 -8.12
C LEU A 102 18.85 0.76 -8.17
N ASP A 103 18.77 -0.09 -9.19
CA ASP A 103 17.68 -1.06 -9.35
C ASP A 103 17.80 -2.19 -8.31
N ARG A 104 19.04 -2.65 -8.05
CA ARG A 104 19.31 -3.59 -6.94
C ARG A 104 18.97 -2.99 -5.59
N TYR A 105 19.27 -1.70 -5.39
CA TYR A 105 18.90 -0.99 -4.16
C TYR A 105 17.38 -0.91 -3.98
N ALA A 106 16.63 -0.58 -5.02
CA ALA A 106 15.16 -0.54 -4.98
C ALA A 106 14.58 -1.92 -4.63
N LEU A 107 15.09 -3.00 -5.22
CA LEU A 107 14.69 -4.37 -4.89
C LEU A 107 15.08 -4.77 -3.46
N HIS A 108 16.24 -4.33 -2.97
CA HIS A 108 16.62 -4.54 -1.58
C HIS A 108 15.64 -3.87 -0.63
N THR A 109 15.31 -2.60 -0.87
CA THR A 109 14.35 -1.83 -0.06
C THR A 109 12.95 -2.49 -0.08
N PHE A 110 12.52 -2.97 -1.24
CA PHE A 110 11.28 -3.73 -1.37
C PHE A 110 11.30 -5.04 -0.56
N ASN A 111 12.39 -5.78 -0.59
CA ASN A 111 12.55 -7.00 0.20
C ASN A 111 12.48 -6.73 1.71
N GLU A 112 13.05 -5.63 2.19
CA GLU A 112 12.94 -5.22 3.60
C GLU A 112 11.50 -4.84 3.97
N LEU A 113 10.78 -4.15 3.06
CA LEU A 113 9.34 -3.92 3.20
C LEU A 113 8.58 -5.24 3.31
N ALA A 114 8.83 -6.20 2.42
CA ALA A 114 8.13 -7.49 2.41
C ALA A 114 8.37 -8.29 3.71
N LYS A 115 9.59 -8.29 4.24
CA LYS A 115 9.90 -8.90 5.54
C LYS A 115 9.14 -8.22 6.68
N THR A 116 9.15 -6.89 6.70
CA THR A 116 8.43 -6.09 7.71
C THR A 116 6.93 -6.34 7.65
N ALA A 117 6.35 -6.37 6.44
CA ALA A 117 4.93 -6.62 6.25
C ALA A 117 4.53 -8.02 6.71
N ARG A 118 5.30 -9.06 6.34
CA ARG A 118 5.04 -10.44 6.78
C ARG A 118 5.07 -10.56 8.31
N ALA A 119 6.11 -10.02 8.95
CA ALA A 119 6.22 -10.04 10.41
C ALA A 119 5.06 -9.28 11.10
N ALA A 120 4.58 -8.18 10.52
CA ALA A 120 3.44 -7.44 11.04
C ALA A 120 2.12 -8.21 10.85
N TYR A 121 1.92 -8.90 9.70
CA TYR A 121 0.78 -9.79 9.50
C TYR A 121 0.74 -10.94 10.51
N ASP A 122 1.87 -11.56 10.81
CA ASP A 122 1.97 -12.63 11.80
C ASP A 122 1.54 -12.18 13.21
N ARG A 123 1.69 -10.88 13.51
CA ARG A 123 1.27 -10.25 14.76
C ARG A 123 -0.09 -9.56 14.70
N TYR A 124 -0.79 -9.63 13.55
CA TYR A 124 -2.05 -8.91 13.29
C TYR A 124 -1.94 -7.38 13.41
N GLU A 125 -0.75 -6.82 13.15
CA GLU A 125 -0.48 -5.37 13.17
C GLU A 125 -0.71 -4.75 11.79
N PHE A 126 -1.96 -4.78 11.29
CA PHE A 126 -2.29 -4.34 9.92
C PHE A 126 -1.96 -2.87 9.67
N HIS A 127 -2.10 -2.02 10.68
CA HIS A 127 -1.73 -0.60 10.59
C HIS A 127 -0.24 -0.38 10.33
N ALA A 128 0.62 -1.28 10.83
CA ALA A 128 2.06 -1.24 10.55
C ALA A 128 2.34 -1.60 9.07
N VAL A 129 1.63 -2.60 8.53
CA VAL A 129 1.70 -2.94 7.10
C VAL A 129 1.28 -1.75 6.23
N TYR A 130 0.13 -1.14 6.54
CA TYR A 130 -0.37 0.04 5.81
C TYR A 130 0.67 1.17 5.80
N ARG A 131 1.24 1.50 6.96
CA ARG A 131 2.25 2.57 7.07
C ARG A 131 3.51 2.25 6.27
N ALA A 132 4.00 1.01 6.35
CA ALA A 132 5.19 0.58 5.63
C ALA A 132 4.98 0.67 4.11
N VAL A 133 3.87 0.17 3.59
CA VAL A 133 3.52 0.25 2.16
C VAL A 133 3.34 1.70 1.70
N TYR A 134 2.63 2.52 2.48
CA TYR A 134 2.43 3.92 2.16
C TYR A 134 3.77 4.68 2.08
N ASN A 135 4.64 4.50 3.08
CA ASN A 135 5.95 5.15 3.10
C ASN A 135 6.82 4.70 1.93
N PHE A 136 6.86 3.41 1.64
CA PHE A 136 7.56 2.88 0.49
C PHE A 136 7.08 3.52 -0.82
N CYS A 137 5.77 3.56 -1.06
CA CYS A 137 5.22 4.17 -2.27
C CYS A 137 5.52 5.66 -2.39
N VAL A 138 5.47 6.41 -1.29
CA VAL A 138 5.63 7.86 -1.31
C VAL A 138 7.09 8.27 -1.25
N VAL A 139 7.86 7.70 -0.33
CA VAL A 139 9.23 8.13 -0.06
C VAL A 139 10.20 7.40 -0.99
N ASP A 140 10.25 6.07 -0.89
CA ASP A 140 11.27 5.28 -1.59
C ASP A 140 11.00 5.24 -3.10
N MET A 141 9.71 5.06 -3.48
CA MET A 141 9.36 4.97 -4.89
C MET A 141 9.16 6.34 -5.52
N SER A 142 8.10 7.08 -5.16
CA SER A 142 7.70 8.30 -5.89
C SER A 142 8.69 9.44 -5.76
N ASN A 143 9.23 9.70 -4.54
CA ASN A 143 10.11 10.83 -4.31
C ASN A 143 11.60 10.53 -4.59
N PHE A 144 11.95 9.27 -4.77
CA PHE A 144 13.34 8.89 -4.98
C PHE A 144 13.49 8.04 -6.24
N TYR A 145 13.21 6.73 -6.17
CA TYR A 145 13.56 5.80 -7.23
C TYR A 145 12.92 6.14 -8.58
N LEU A 146 11.60 6.31 -8.62
CA LEU A 146 10.87 6.60 -9.86
C LEU A 146 11.25 7.96 -10.46
N ASP A 147 11.64 8.93 -9.62
CA ASP A 147 12.08 10.23 -10.10
C ASP A 147 13.43 10.13 -10.82
N ILE A 148 14.38 9.40 -10.24
CA ILE A 148 15.73 9.24 -10.80
C ILE A 148 15.72 8.41 -12.09
N ILE A 149 14.92 7.35 -12.17
CA ILE A 149 14.94 6.44 -13.33
C ILE A 149 14.17 6.95 -14.55
N LYS A 150 13.51 8.13 -14.47
CA LYS A 150 12.73 8.69 -15.59
C LYS A 150 13.52 8.77 -16.89
N ASP A 151 14.73 9.31 -16.82
CA ASP A 151 15.56 9.48 -18.00
C ASP A 151 15.89 8.13 -18.64
N ARG A 152 16.19 7.11 -17.84
CA ARG A 152 16.44 5.75 -18.33
C ARG A 152 15.21 5.10 -18.96
N LEU A 153 14.04 5.30 -18.35
CA LEU A 153 12.78 4.75 -18.86
C LEU A 153 12.36 5.36 -20.22
N TYR A 154 12.64 6.65 -20.44
CA TYR A 154 12.15 7.37 -21.62
C TYR A 154 13.21 7.62 -22.69
N CYS A 155 14.48 7.79 -22.30
CA CYS A 155 15.55 8.22 -23.19
C CYS A 155 16.82 7.36 -23.09
N GLY A 156 16.89 6.43 -22.11
CA GLY A 156 18.08 5.62 -21.86
C GLY A 156 18.31 4.53 -22.91
N ALA A 157 19.52 3.95 -22.88
CA ALA A 157 19.84 2.78 -23.67
C ALA A 157 18.95 1.59 -23.29
N GLU A 158 18.70 0.67 -24.24
CA GLU A 158 17.77 -0.45 -24.00
C GLU A 158 18.16 -1.28 -22.78
N ALA A 159 19.43 -1.59 -22.58
CA ALA A 159 19.92 -2.36 -21.42
C ALA A 159 19.63 -1.67 -20.09
N GLU A 160 19.81 -0.34 -20.00
CA GLU A 160 19.51 0.45 -18.81
C GLU A 160 18.01 0.52 -18.52
N ARG A 161 17.22 0.65 -19.58
CA ARG A 161 15.77 0.66 -19.52
C ARG A 161 15.23 -0.69 -19.04
N ARG A 162 15.73 -1.82 -19.61
CA ARG A 162 15.31 -3.17 -19.20
C ARG A 162 15.71 -3.48 -17.75
N SER A 163 16.86 -2.99 -17.28
CA SER A 163 17.25 -3.08 -15.87
C SER A 163 16.22 -2.41 -14.96
N ALA A 164 15.82 -1.17 -15.24
CA ALA A 164 14.81 -0.46 -14.48
C ALA A 164 13.45 -1.15 -14.56
N GLN A 165 13.00 -1.57 -15.75
CA GLN A 165 11.73 -2.29 -15.93
C GLN A 165 11.70 -3.62 -15.16
N THR A 166 12.80 -4.35 -15.12
CA THR A 166 12.93 -5.58 -14.31
C THR A 166 12.68 -5.30 -12.82
N ALA A 167 13.27 -4.23 -12.30
CA ALA A 167 13.02 -3.85 -10.91
C ALA A 167 11.56 -3.45 -10.67
N LEU A 168 10.95 -2.67 -11.58
CA LEU A 168 9.53 -2.29 -11.48
C LEU A 168 8.61 -3.51 -11.53
N TYR A 169 8.92 -4.49 -12.40
CA TYR A 169 8.17 -5.73 -12.53
C TYR A 169 8.16 -6.51 -11.21
N HIS A 170 9.33 -6.76 -10.62
CA HIS A 170 9.43 -7.48 -9.35
C HIS A 170 8.82 -6.75 -8.14
N ILE A 171 8.71 -5.42 -8.20
CA ILE A 171 8.05 -4.64 -7.14
C ILE A 171 6.53 -4.70 -7.27
N LEU A 172 6.02 -4.88 -8.48
CA LEU A 172 4.58 -4.94 -8.74
C LEU A 172 3.97 -6.33 -8.61
N ASP A 173 4.77 -7.39 -8.88
CA ASP A 173 4.36 -8.80 -8.79
C ASP A 173 4.32 -9.26 -7.31
#